data_86cec85ece9e4a6fc1a84b98b9ec5e89
#
_entry.id   86cec85ece9e4a6fc1a84b98b9ec5e89
#
_cell.length_a   1.000
_cell.length_b   1.000
_cell.length_c   1.000
_cell.angle_alpha   90.00
_cell.angle_beta   90.00
_cell.angle_gamma   90.00
#
_symmetry.space_group_name_H-M   'P 1'
#
loop_
_entity.id
_entity.type
_entity.pdbx_description
1 polymer ?
#
loop_
_entity_poly.entity_id
_entity_poly.type
_entity_poly.pdbx_seq_one_letter_code
_entity_poly.pdbx_strand_id
1 'polypeptide(L)'
;FGHQIMADTFGGKAEKSQIANVVGARQFDFQGKLNDVYVWHRDQVTGVPPGAQITATAGYCAVGALSYDFPAASVQFHPEYTELHLRKMFELASGYFLTTEDVNAAIASFKNVEIDGKLFAAEAADFFRLHS
;
A
#
# COMPACT_ATOMS: atom_id res chain seq x y z
N PHE A 1 -7.07 -2.04 -3.30
CA PHE A 1 -8.23 -2.90 -3.65
C PHE A 1 -7.83 -4.38 -3.63
N GLY A 2 -6.82 -4.81 -4.39
CA GLY A 2 -6.41 -6.21 -4.47
C GLY A 2 -6.01 -6.83 -3.13
N HIS A 3 -5.27 -6.11 -2.31
CA HIS A 3 -4.86 -6.53 -0.97
C HIS A 3 -6.06 -6.85 -0.06
N GLN A 4 -7.06 -5.97 -0.03
CA GLN A 4 -8.27 -6.15 0.76
C GLN A 4 -9.12 -7.33 0.26
N ILE A 5 -9.34 -7.43 -1.06
CA ILE A 5 -10.10 -8.53 -1.65
C ILE A 5 -9.44 -9.88 -1.38
N MET A 6 -8.12 -9.97 -1.53
CA MET A 6 -7.40 -11.21 -1.21
C MET A 6 -7.59 -11.58 0.26
N ALA A 7 -7.41 -10.62 1.18
CA ALA A 7 -7.60 -10.90 2.60
C ALA A 7 -9.02 -11.41 2.90
N ASP A 8 -10.06 -10.74 2.43
CA ASP A 8 -11.45 -11.17 2.64
C ASP A 8 -11.73 -12.54 2.02
N THR A 9 -11.26 -12.79 0.80
CA THR A 9 -11.50 -14.05 0.08
C THR A 9 -10.89 -15.25 0.78
N PHE A 10 -9.74 -15.08 1.42
CA PHE A 10 -9.02 -16.18 2.09
C PHE A 10 -9.28 -16.23 3.61
N GLY A 11 -10.37 -15.62 4.08
CA GLY A 11 -10.85 -15.75 5.45
C GLY A 11 -10.27 -14.74 6.45
N GLY A 12 -9.65 -13.68 5.95
CA GLY A 12 -9.30 -12.50 6.73
C GLY A 12 -10.44 -11.50 6.80
N LYS A 13 -10.12 -10.23 6.99
CA LYS A 13 -11.09 -9.13 7.07
C LYS A 13 -10.48 -7.83 6.55
N ALA A 14 -11.26 -7.08 5.78
CA ALA A 14 -10.94 -5.70 5.42
C ALA A 14 -12.05 -4.75 5.88
N GLU A 15 -11.66 -3.59 6.37
CA GLU A 15 -12.57 -2.58 6.90
C GLU A 15 -12.10 -1.18 6.48
N LYS A 16 -13.00 -0.21 6.51
CA LYS A 16 -12.65 1.20 6.32
C LYS A 16 -11.65 1.63 7.37
N SER A 17 -10.59 2.30 6.93
CA SER A 17 -9.64 2.93 7.84
C SER A 17 -10.35 3.97 8.72
N GLN A 18 -9.93 4.07 9.97
CA GLN A 18 -10.38 5.15 10.86
C GLN A 18 -9.82 6.52 10.43
N ILE A 19 -8.70 6.50 9.72
CA ILE A 19 -8.17 7.67 8.99
C ILE A 19 -8.85 7.68 7.63
N ALA A 20 -9.61 8.71 7.28
CA ALA A 20 -10.47 8.74 6.10
C ALA A 20 -9.72 8.32 4.81
N ASN A 21 -9.19 9.24 4.05
CA ASN A 21 -8.41 8.93 2.85
C ASN A 21 -6.91 8.91 3.21
N VAL A 22 -6.21 7.84 2.90
CA VAL A 22 -4.76 7.76 3.04
C VAL A 22 -4.13 7.83 1.66
N VAL A 23 -3.54 8.98 1.35
CA VAL A 23 -2.94 9.26 0.04
C VAL A 23 -1.56 9.92 0.21
N GLY A 24 -0.69 9.75 -0.78
CA GLY A 24 0.65 10.34 -0.79
C GLY A 24 1.76 9.36 -0.47
N ALA A 25 2.87 9.85 0.09
CA ALA A 25 3.97 9.01 0.53
C ALA A 25 3.80 8.62 2.00
N ARG A 26 4.12 7.37 2.32
CA ARG A 26 4.11 6.81 3.68
C ARG A 26 5.29 5.88 3.86
N GLN A 27 5.78 5.81 5.09
CA GLN A 27 6.85 4.90 5.46
C GLN A 27 6.27 3.59 5.99
N PHE A 28 6.77 2.48 5.47
CA PHE A 28 6.47 1.13 5.92
C PHE A 28 7.72 0.43 6.43
N ASP A 29 7.54 -0.40 7.44
CA ASP A 29 8.56 -1.30 7.97
C ASP A 29 8.41 -2.68 7.31
N PHE A 30 9.40 -3.07 6.54
CA PHE A 30 9.54 -4.36 5.88
C PHE A 30 10.49 -5.24 6.69
N GLN A 31 10.00 -5.82 7.78
CA GLN A 31 10.77 -6.71 8.66
C GLN A 31 12.06 -6.06 9.22
N GLY A 32 11.94 -4.82 9.67
CA GLY A 32 13.05 -4.04 10.23
C GLY A 32 13.74 -3.09 9.24
N LYS A 33 13.32 -3.09 7.98
CA LYS A 33 13.81 -2.14 6.97
C LYS A 33 12.73 -1.13 6.61
N LEU A 34 12.98 0.13 6.92
CA LEU A 34 12.06 1.22 6.58
C LEU A 34 12.22 1.62 5.11
N ASN A 35 11.10 1.71 4.39
CA ASN A 35 11.06 2.23 3.04
C ASN A 35 9.87 3.17 2.86
N ASP A 36 10.07 4.21 2.08
CA ASP A 36 8.99 5.09 1.65
C ASP A 36 8.27 4.49 0.45
N VAL A 37 6.95 4.57 0.45
CA VAL A 37 6.09 4.03 -0.61
C VAL A 37 4.94 4.97 -0.89
N TYR A 38 4.36 4.90 -2.08
CA TYR A 38 3.13 5.61 -2.40
C TYR A 38 1.90 4.81 -2.01
N VAL A 39 0.92 5.49 -1.46
CA VAL A 39 -0.36 4.90 -1.04
C VAL A 39 -1.54 5.69 -1.58
N TRP A 40 -2.62 4.95 -1.87
CA TRP A 40 -3.95 5.51 -2.13
C TRP A 40 -4.99 4.47 -1.70
N HIS A 41 -5.50 4.63 -0.51
CA HIS A 41 -6.51 3.70 0.01
C HIS A 41 -7.43 4.36 1.04
N ARG A 42 -8.58 3.76 1.23
CA ARG A 42 -9.56 4.09 2.25
C ARG A 42 -9.83 2.91 3.18
N ASP A 43 -9.65 1.70 2.66
CA ASP A 43 -9.87 0.47 3.39
C ASP A 43 -8.51 -0.17 3.75
N GLN A 44 -8.50 -0.94 4.83
CA GLN A 44 -7.32 -1.65 5.33
C GLN A 44 -7.69 -3.07 5.70
N VAL A 45 -6.74 -3.99 5.59
CA VAL A 45 -6.87 -5.32 6.17
C VAL A 45 -6.73 -5.20 7.69
N THR A 46 -7.73 -5.70 8.42
CA THR A 46 -7.80 -5.70 9.88
C THR A 46 -7.74 -7.10 10.47
N GLY A 47 -8.03 -8.12 9.67
CA GLY A 47 -7.90 -9.52 10.04
C GLY A 47 -7.00 -10.25 9.05
N VAL A 48 -5.95 -10.89 9.56
CA VAL A 48 -5.01 -11.68 8.73
C VAL A 48 -5.66 -13.01 8.35
N PRO A 49 -5.66 -13.39 7.06
CA PRO A 49 -6.15 -14.71 6.64
C PRO A 49 -5.39 -15.85 7.30
N PRO A 50 -6.06 -16.99 7.60
CA PRO A 50 -5.35 -18.18 8.04
C PRO A 50 -4.24 -18.58 7.06
N GLY A 51 -3.05 -18.91 7.57
CA GLY A 51 -1.88 -19.27 6.77
C GLY A 51 -1.11 -18.09 6.16
N ALA A 52 -1.63 -16.86 6.23
CA ALA A 52 -0.91 -15.69 5.79
C ALA A 52 -0.01 -15.10 6.89
N GLN A 53 1.08 -14.43 6.47
CA GLN A 53 2.03 -13.77 7.35
C GLN A 53 2.16 -12.29 6.96
N ILE A 54 2.23 -11.41 7.95
CA ILE A 54 2.48 -9.98 7.74
C ILE A 54 3.95 -9.79 7.38
N THR A 55 4.20 -9.15 6.23
CA THR A 55 5.55 -8.87 5.73
C THR A 55 5.89 -7.37 5.72
N ALA A 56 4.91 -6.49 5.88
CA ALA A 56 5.14 -5.07 6.10
C ALA A 56 4.06 -4.45 6.99
N THR A 57 4.45 -3.44 7.78
CA THR A 57 3.57 -2.68 8.67
C THR A 57 3.84 -1.18 8.55
N ALA A 58 2.88 -0.34 8.96
CA ALA A 58 3.07 1.07 9.20
C ALA A 58 2.34 1.48 10.48
N GLY A 59 2.73 2.58 11.11
CA GLY A 59 2.11 3.01 12.37
C GLY A 59 0.59 3.20 12.31
N TYR A 60 0.07 3.47 11.12
CA TYR A 60 -1.37 3.62 10.87
C TYR A 60 -2.00 2.38 10.20
N CYS A 61 -1.20 1.40 9.75
CA CYS A 61 -1.61 0.25 8.97
C CYS A 61 -0.89 -1.01 9.48
N ALA A 62 -1.56 -1.79 10.31
CA ALA A 62 -0.97 -2.97 10.94
C ALA A 62 -0.68 -4.10 9.93
N VAL A 63 -1.42 -4.15 8.82
CA VAL A 63 -1.27 -5.17 7.77
C VAL A 63 -0.97 -4.47 6.45
N GLY A 64 0.27 -4.10 6.26
CA GLY A 64 0.73 -3.37 5.07
C GLY A 64 1.08 -4.26 3.89
N ALA A 65 1.49 -5.48 4.15
CA ALA A 65 1.72 -6.52 3.15
C ALA A 65 1.54 -7.90 3.76
N LEU A 66 1.14 -8.85 2.92
CA LEU A 66 0.95 -10.26 3.28
C LEU A 66 1.67 -11.16 2.30
N SER A 67 2.30 -12.22 2.82
CA SER A 67 2.62 -13.43 2.08
C SER A 67 1.65 -14.53 2.50
N TYR A 68 1.30 -15.42 1.58
CA TYR A 68 0.35 -16.51 1.82
C TYR A 68 1.09 -17.86 1.87
N ASP A 69 0.44 -18.89 2.38
CA ASP A 69 0.95 -20.27 2.38
C ASP A 69 0.85 -20.98 1.01
N PHE A 70 0.37 -20.27 0.01
CA PHE A 70 0.40 -20.62 -1.41
C PHE A 70 1.13 -19.51 -2.18
N PRO A 71 1.54 -19.71 -3.46
CA PRO A 71 2.32 -18.73 -4.21
C PRO A 71 1.57 -17.42 -4.49
N ALA A 72 1.38 -16.58 -3.47
CA ALA A 72 0.77 -15.27 -3.55
C ALA A 72 1.32 -14.31 -2.51
N ALA A 73 1.34 -13.04 -2.87
CA ALA A 73 1.63 -11.92 -1.99
C ALA A 73 0.71 -10.74 -2.32
N SER A 74 0.45 -9.90 -1.34
CA SER A 74 -0.34 -8.69 -1.55
C SER A 74 0.18 -7.51 -0.73
N VAL A 75 0.02 -6.30 -1.25
CA VAL A 75 0.52 -5.08 -0.63
C VAL A 75 -0.56 -4.00 -0.60
N GLN A 76 -0.56 -3.18 0.47
CA GLN A 76 -1.46 -2.04 0.64
C GLN A 76 -1.04 -0.82 -0.18
N PHE A 77 0.23 -0.71 -0.44
CA PHE A 77 0.85 0.40 -1.17
C PHE A 77 0.88 0.13 -2.68
N HIS A 78 1.28 1.14 -3.44
CA HIS A 78 1.29 1.13 -4.90
C HIS A 78 2.73 1.31 -5.43
N PRO A 79 3.51 0.23 -5.58
CA PRO A 79 4.88 0.32 -6.08
C PRO A 79 4.96 0.78 -7.54
N GLU A 80 3.85 0.69 -8.27
CA GLU A 80 3.71 1.14 -9.65
C GLU A 80 3.50 2.66 -9.79
N TYR A 81 3.19 3.37 -8.69
CA TYR A 81 2.95 4.80 -8.73
C TYR A 81 4.24 5.61 -8.79
N THR A 82 4.16 6.74 -9.45
CA THR A 82 5.17 7.80 -9.42
C THR A 82 4.55 9.09 -8.85
N GLU A 83 5.38 10.01 -8.40
CA GLU A 83 4.90 11.33 -7.95
C GLU A 83 4.10 12.05 -9.06
N LEU A 84 4.60 12.01 -10.31
CA LEU A 84 3.90 12.60 -11.44
C LEU A 84 2.52 11.96 -11.67
N HIS A 85 2.43 10.64 -11.55
CA HIS A 85 1.17 9.92 -11.68
C HIS A 85 0.18 10.36 -10.59
N LEU A 86 0.62 10.37 -9.32
CA LEU A 86 -0.23 10.79 -8.21
C LEU A 86 -0.70 12.24 -8.34
N ARG A 87 0.17 13.16 -8.73
CA ARG A 87 -0.21 14.56 -8.96
C ARG A 87 -1.33 14.69 -9.99
N LYS A 88 -1.26 13.96 -11.09
CA LYS A 88 -2.33 13.94 -12.10
C LYS A 88 -3.62 13.32 -11.58
N MET A 89 -3.52 12.26 -10.79
CA MET A 89 -4.70 11.66 -10.14
C MET A 89 -5.34 12.63 -9.14
N PHE A 90 -4.57 13.40 -8.40
CA PHE A 90 -5.10 14.42 -7.48
C PHE A 90 -5.86 15.52 -8.21
N GLU A 91 -5.41 15.96 -9.38
CA GLU A 91 -6.14 16.93 -10.22
C GLU A 91 -7.54 16.43 -10.58
N LEU A 92 -7.68 15.13 -10.85
CA LEU A 92 -8.95 14.51 -11.20
C LEU A 92 -9.84 14.19 -10.00
N ALA A 93 -9.24 13.88 -8.85
CA ALA A 93 -9.96 13.44 -7.65
C ALA A 93 -10.34 14.59 -6.70
N SER A 94 -9.68 15.74 -6.82
CA SER A 94 -9.92 16.91 -5.96
C SER A 94 -11.36 17.42 -6.11
N GLY A 95 -12.03 17.62 -4.96
CA GLY A 95 -13.42 18.06 -4.91
C GLY A 95 -14.46 16.95 -5.11
N TYR A 96 -14.05 15.71 -5.45
CA TYR A 96 -14.94 14.56 -5.57
C TYR A 96 -14.62 13.49 -4.51
N PHE A 97 -13.42 12.92 -4.56
CA PHE A 97 -13.00 11.85 -3.67
C PHE A 97 -12.01 12.31 -2.60
N LEU A 98 -11.28 13.39 -2.88
CA LEU A 98 -10.32 14.00 -1.97
C LEU A 98 -10.71 15.45 -1.69
N THR A 99 -10.50 15.87 -0.46
CA THR A 99 -10.59 17.29 -0.09
C THR A 99 -9.32 18.02 -0.54
N THR A 100 -9.36 19.34 -0.57
CA THR A 100 -8.16 20.14 -0.83
C THR A 100 -7.09 19.90 0.24
N GLU A 101 -7.50 19.69 1.48
CA GLU A 101 -6.62 19.35 2.60
C GLU A 101 -5.93 18.00 2.39
N ASP A 102 -6.65 16.97 1.93
CA ASP A 102 -6.08 15.66 1.60
C ASP A 102 -5.00 15.79 0.53
N VAL A 103 -5.28 16.54 -0.54
CA VAL A 103 -4.34 16.78 -1.65
C VAL A 103 -3.11 17.54 -1.18
N ASN A 104 -3.28 18.62 -0.41
CA ASN A 104 -2.17 19.41 0.11
C ASN A 104 -1.27 18.59 1.04
N ALA A 105 -1.87 17.78 1.92
CA ALA A 105 -1.13 16.90 2.82
C ALA A 105 -0.38 15.81 2.04
N ALA A 106 -0.99 15.25 1.00
CA ALA A 106 -0.35 14.26 0.13
C ALA A 106 0.86 14.85 -0.61
N ILE A 107 0.72 16.04 -1.20
CA ILE A 107 1.82 16.72 -1.88
C ILE A 107 2.94 17.09 -0.90
N ALA A 108 2.60 17.52 0.30
CA ALA A 108 3.60 17.81 1.34
C ALA A 108 4.39 16.56 1.75
N SER A 109 3.77 15.37 1.70
CA SER A 109 4.42 14.10 2.03
C SER A 109 5.51 13.67 1.03
N PHE A 110 5.55 14.26 -0.17
CA PHE A 110 6.58 13.96 -1.17
C PHE A 110 7.94 14.61 -0.88
N LYS A 111 7.98 15.54 0.08
CA LYS A 111 9.24 16.20 0.43
C LYS A 111 10.17 15.23 1.15
N ASN A 112 11.42 15.18 0.69
CA ASN A 112 12.50 14.39 1.30
C ASN A 112 12.24 12.87 1.33
N VAL A 113 11.40 12.36 0.43
CA VAL A 113 11.24 10.92 0.24
C VAL A 113 11.91 10.50 -1.06
N GLU A 114 12.54 9.33 -1.03
CA GLU A 114 13.14 8.69 -2.19
C GLU A 114 12.46 7.31 -2.35
N ILE A 115 11.59 7.21 -3.36
CA ILE A 115 10.80 6.00 -3.59
C ILE A 115 11.35 5.30 -4.83
N ASP A 116 11.96 4.13 -4.61
CA ASP A 116 12.51 3.29 -5.67
C ASP A 116 11.55 2.16 -6.03
N GLY A 117 10.70 2.41 -7.04
CA GLY A 117 9.81 1.39 -7.59
C GLY A 117 10.52 0.19 -8.21
N LYS A 118 11.82 0.31 -8.56
CA LYS A 118 12.60 -0.79 -9.13
C LYS A 118 12.88 -1.89 -8.11
N LEU A 119 13.02 -1.53 -6.83
CA LEU A 119 13.20 -2.51 -5.75
C LEU A 119 12.03 -3.49 -5.72
N PHE A 120 10.81 -2.98 -5.68
CA PHE A 120 9.59 -3.82 -5.67
C PHE A 120 9.39 -4.58 -6.98
N ALA A 121 9.77 -4.00 -8.11
CA ALA A 121 9.73 -4.70 -9.40
C ALA A 121 10.70 -5.89 -9.44
N ALA A 122 11.90 -5.74 -8.85
CA ALA A 122 12.86 -6.83 -8.73
C ALA A 122 12.35 -7.95 -7.80
N GLU A 123 11.81 -7.59 -6.63
CA GLU A 123 11.22 -8.55 -5.68
C GLU A 123 10.04 -9.31 -6.30
N ALA A 124 9.16 -8.63 -7.05
CA ALA A 124 8.06 -9.27 -7.76
C ALA A 124 8.57 -10.23 -8.84
N ALA A 125 9.60 -9.83 -9.60
CA ALA A 125 10.22 -10.70 -10.61
C ALA A 125 10.86 -11.94 -9.98
N ASP A 126 11.52 -11.81 -8.85
CA ASP A 126 12.12 -12.92 -8.11
C ASP A 126 11.03 -13.85 -7.55
N PHE A 127 9.96 -13.29 -7.01
CA PHE A 127 8.81 -14.06 -6.57
C PHE A 127 8.23 -14.95 -7.70
N PHE A 128 8.01 -14.39 -8.89
CA PHE A 128 7.52 -15.15 -10.04
C PHE A 128 8.52 -16.23 -10.51
N ARG A 129 9.82 -15.95 -10.49
CA ARG A 129 10.84 -16.96 -10.86
C ARG A 129 10.90 -18.14 -9.90
N LEU A 130 10.67 -17.89 -8.60
CA LEU A 130 10.69 -18.93 -7.57
C LEU A 130 9.46 -19.83 -7.60
N HIS A 131 8.35 -19.37 -8.21
CA HIS A 131 7.07 -20.06 -8.21
C HIS A 131 6.57 -20.44 -9.62
N SER A 132 7.41 -20.32 -10.62
CA SER A 132 7.13 -20.72 -12.00
C SER A 132 7.52 -22.17 -12.30
#